data_371168682dea51e036d14e576afff25b
#
_entry.id   371168682dea51e036d14e576afff25b
#
_cell.length_a   1.000
_cell.length_b   1.000
_cell.length_c   1.000
_cell.angle_alpha   90.00
_cell.angle_beta   90.00
_cell.angle_gamma   90.00
#
_symmetry.space_group_name_H-M   'P 1'
#
loop_
_entity.id
_entity.type
_entity.pdbx_description
1 polymer ?
#
loop_
_entity_poly.entity_id
_entity_poly.type
_entity_poly.pdbx_seq_one_letter_code
_entity_poly.pdbx_strand_id
1 'polypeptide(L)'
;IVVFADNAKYDLGSSGEYTQGAGGGAILIRHDPRLLAIPDIWGVSTMPVHDFFKPRREVNTRMIIENVLEIAKESGERLKDGLAEKILKFLPMSSKKDDIMFENEKLMIHKDMPVFDGQFSNRCYSESVKTAFIDFRSKAIRDGRYNPENDQILTEQWLRIIVHLPYAFQGKRMFPDVFRHDRRNLPVWDSITEEIGPEPLPESFPDTAEGLDEFERANDYYRRLISKTEEFKQFAEQRIEKTQRASSLIGNQYTGSIFLALMSTMESDYLDGTEMGGHKVGLCGYGSGAKAKVFEGEVQAEWKEVSSRFELFDRLSSRKPIDKTIYESLHRGSRKESVVPPSGEFALVGIGAEGDLEGQRRYAWIN
;
A
#
# COMPACT_ATOMS: atom_id res chain seq x y z
N ILE A 1 4.85 -18.21 -11.16
CA ILE A 1 3.79 -17.69 -10.28
C ILE A 1 4.43 -16.74 -9.28
N VAL A 2 3.86 -15.55 -9.10
CA VAL A 2 4.21 -14.61 -8.04
C VAL A 2 3.09 -14.62 -7.01
N VAL A 3 3.43 -14.80 -5.74
CA VAL A 3 2.47 -14.84 -4.63
C VAL A 3 2.74 -13.65 -3.71
N PHE A 4 1.69 -13.01 -3.25
CA PHE A 4 1.74 -11.99 -2.20
C PHE A 4 0.71 -12.32 -1.12
N ALA A 5 1.03 -11.98 0.12
CA ALA A 5 0.12 -12.06 1.24
C ALA A 5 0.54 -11.05 2.30
N ASP A 6 -0.36 -10.15 2.64
CA ASP A 6 -0.09 -9.06 3.57
C ASP A 6 -1.23 -8.84 4.56
N ASN A 7 -0.87 -8.33 5.74
CA ASN A 7 -1.78 -7.89 6.77
C ASN A 7 -1.36 -6.48 7.23
N ALA A 8 -2.09 -5.48 6.78
CA ALA A 8 -1.89 -4.10 7.19
C ALA A 8 -2.63 -3.86 8.50
N LYS A 9 -1.88 -3.86 9.59
CA LYS A 9 -2.39 -3.65 10.95
C LYS A 9 -1.86 -2.34 11.51
N TYR A 10 -2.73 -1.56 12.16
CA TYR A 10 -2.41 -0.29 12.81
C TYR A 10 -2.93 -0.28 14.26
N ASP A 11 -2.45 0.66 15.09
CA ASP A 11 -2.92 0.80 16.46
C ASP A 11 -4.41 1.19 16.50
N LEU A 12 -5.16 0.63 17.44
CA LEU A 12 -6.56 0.99 17.69
C LEU A 12 -6.63 2.49 18.06
N GLY A 13 -7.58 3.20 17.44
CA GLY A 13 -7.75 4.64 17.62
C GLY A 13 -6.75 5.50 16.82
N SER A 14 -5.82 4.91 16.08
CA SER A 14 -4.90 5.66 15.23
C SER A 14 -5.57 6.13 13.93
N SER A 15 -4.98 7.15 13.29
CA SER A 15 -5.45 7.64 11.98
C SER A 15 -5.31 6.62 10.85
N GLY A 16 -4.53 5.55 11.04
CA GLY A 16 -4.37 4.47 10.08
C GLY A 16 -5.40 3.34 10.24
N GLU A 17 -6.05 3.23 11.40
CA GLU A 17 -6.90 2.09 11.75
C GLU A 17 -7.97 1.78 10.69
N TYR A 18 -8.67 2.79 10.18
CA TYR A 18 -9.73 2.61 9.19
C TYR A 18 -9.23 2.15 7.81
N THR A 19 -7.92 2.19 7.58
CA THR A 19 -7.29 1.74 6.33
C THR A 19 -6.76 0.31 6.41
N GLN A 20 -6.90 -0.35 7.55
CA GLN A 20 -6.44 -1.73 7.74
C GLN A 20 -7.04 -2.68 6.72
N GLY A 21 -6.27 -3.67 6.34
CA GLY A 21 -6.72 -4.70 5.42
C GLY A 21 -5.83 -5.92 5.49
N ALA A 22 -6.36 -7.03 5.01
CA ALA A 22 -5.61 -8.27 4.88
C ALA A 22 -6.03 -8.99 3.61
N GLY A 23 -5.08 -9.62 2.96
CA GLY A 23 -5.36 -10.44 1.79
C GLY A 23 -4.12 -11.07 1.21
N GLY A 24 -4.35 -12.01 0.33
CA GLY A 24 -3.32 -12.67 -0.44
C GLY A 24 -3.80 -12.95 -1.85
N GLY A 25 -2.86 -13.11 -2.76
CA GLY A 25 -3.16 -13.42 -4.14
C GLY A 25 -1.98 -14.06 -4.84
N ALA A 26 -2.25 -14.56 -6.02
CA ALA A 26 -1.25 -15.14 -6.90
C ALA A 26 -1.43 -14.64 -8.33
N ILE A 27 -0.33 -14.39 -9.01
CA ILE A 27 -0.30 -13.90 -10.38
C ILE A 27 0.47 -14.91 -11.22
N LEU A 28 -0.14 -15.37 -12.29
CA LEU A 28 0.56 -16.17 -13.28
C LEU A 28 1.16 -15.24 -14.35
N ILE A 29 2.48 -15.20 -14.42
CA ILE A 29 3.22 -14.52 -15.49
C ILE A 29 3.53 -15.55 -16.57
N ARG A 30 3.21 -15.23 -17.81
CA ARG A 30 3.43 -16.07 -18.98
C ARG A 30 3.74 -15.26 -20.22
N HIS A 31 4.32 -15.89 -21.23
CA HIS A 31 4.66 -15.24 -22.49
C HIS A 31 3.41 -14.76 -23.24
N ASP A 32 2.37 -15.61 -23.32
CA ASP A 32 1.10 -15.27 -23.97
C ASP A 32 0.03 -15.04 -22.89
N PRO A 33 -0.09 -13.83 -22.35
CA PRO A 33 -1.04 -13.54 -21.29
C PRO A 33 -2.47 -13.53 -21.83
N ARG A 34 -3.44 -13.96 -21.00
CA ARG A 34 -4.87 -13.99 -21.37
C ARG A 34 -5.65 -12.80 -20.81
N LEU A 35 -5.09 -12.09 -19.81
CA LEU A 35 -5.75 -10.95 -19.18
C LEU A 35 -5.15 -9.63 -19.65
N LEU A 36 -3.84 -9.47 -19.46
CA LEU A 36 -3.14 -8.20 -19.67
C LEU A 36 -1.73 -8.44 -20.20
N ALA A 37 -1.44 -7.93 -21.39
CA ALA A 37 -0.08 -7.88 -21.94
C ALA A 37 0.61 -6.59 -21.51
N ILE A 38 1.77 -6.71 -20.87
CA ILE A 38 2.54 -5.58 -20.36
C ILE A 38 3.81 -5.44 -21.19
N PRO A 39 3.99 -4.33 -21.91
CA PRO A 39 5.22 -4.06 -22.65
C PRO A 39 6.37 -3.70 -21.73
N ASP A 40 7.58 -3.62 -22.27
CA ASP A 40 8.82 -3.39 -21.57
C ASP A 40 9.16 -1.91 -21.30
N ILE A 41 8.22 -0.99 -21.57
CA ILE A 41 8.38 0.45 -21.29
C ILE A 41 7.79 0.79 -19.93
N TRP A 42 8.65 1.26 -19.04
CA TRP A 42 8.28 1.58 -17.67
C TRP A 42 8.89 2.93 -17.26
N GLY A 43 8.06 3.82 -16.75
CA GLY A 43 8.51 5.00 -16.03
C GLY A 43 8.83 4.67 -14.60
N VAL A 44 9.91 5.20 -14.06
CA VAL A 44 10.42 4.87 -12.73
C VAL A 44 10.82 6.15 -12.00
N SER A 45 10.42 6.25 -10.73
CA SER A 45 10.93 7.23 -9.78
C SER A 45 11.41 6.53 -8.53
N THR A 46 12.49 7.03 -7.94
CA THR A 46 13.03 6.54 -6.67
C THR A 46 13.51 7.73 -5.84
N MET A 47 13.05 7.81 -4.59
CA MET A 47 13.50 8.79 -3.60
C MET A 47 13.90 8.06 -2.31
N PRO A 48 15.08 8.33 -1.72
CA PRO A 48 15.49 7.73 -0.44
C PRO A 48 14.82 8.49 0.72
N VAL A 49 13.62 8.07 1.12
CA VAL A 49 12.83 8.70 2.19
C VAL A 49 12.30 7.69 3.19
N HIS A 50 11.96 8.14 4.40
CA HIS A 50 11.36 7.35 5.45
C HIS A 50 9.89 7.75 5.67
N ASP A 51 9.10 7.67 4.59
CA ASP A 51 7.69 8.09 4.58
C ASP A 51 6.77 7.11 5.32
N PHE A 52 7.16 5.83 5.38
CA PHE A 52 6.42 4.76 6.04
C PHE A 52 7.38 3.60 6.34
N PHE A 53 7.55 3.23 7.60
CA PHE A 53 8.49 2.18 7.99
C PHE A 53 8.09 1.47 9.28
N LYS A 54 8.57 0.24 9.46
CA LYS A 54 8.43 -0.50 10.71
C LYS A 54 9.74 -0.38 11.50
N PRO A 55 9.74 0.32 12.64
CA PRO A 55 10.97 0.51 13.40
C PRO A 55 11.46 -0.80 14.01
N ARG A 56 12.74 -0.99 13.94
CA ARG A 56 13.47 -2.03 14.63
C ARG A 56 14.21 -1.40 15.80
N ARG A 57 14.05 -1.94 16.99
CA ARG A 57 14.75 -1.47 18.20
C ARG A 57 15.60 -2.59 18.78
N GLU A 58 16.81 -2.27 19.16
CA GLU A 58 17.65 -3.13 19.95
C GLU A 58 17.45 -2.74 21.43
N VAL A 59 17.18 -3.71 22.26
CA VAL A 59 17.03 -3.51 23.71
C VAL A 59 18.03 -4.41 24.39
N ASN A 60 18.90 -3.82 25.26
CA ASN A 60 19.79 -4.61 26.08
C ASN A 60 18.98 -5.25 27.21
N THR A 61 18.85 -6.57 27.17
CA THR A 61 18.06 -7.35 28.14
C THR A 61 18.63 -7.28 29.54
N ARG A 62 19.95 -7.22 29.66
CA ARG A 62 20.63 -7.05 30.94
C ARG A 62 20.28 -5.72 31.58
N MET A 63 20.34 -4.63 30.82
CA MET A 63 19.98 -3.29 31.30
C MET A 63 18.54 -3.22 31.80
N ILE A 64 17.59 -3.88 31.08
CA ILE A 64 16.17 -3.94 31.53
C ILE A 64 16.08 -4.62 32.88
N ILE A 65 16.76 -5.75 33.05
CA ILE A 65 16.70 -6.54 34.29
C ILE A 65 17.36 -5.74 35.43
N GLU A 66 18.50 -5.12 35.19
CA GLU A 66 19.18 -4.27 36.18
C GLU A 66 18.26 -3.13 36.64
N ASN A 67 17.57 -2.44 35.72
CA ASN A 67 16.60 -1.40 36.05
C ASN A 67 15.40 -1.95 36.84
N VAL A 68 14.86 -3.12 36.48
CA VAL A 68 13.76 -3.76 37.24
C VAL A 68 14.21 -4.11 38.65
N LEU A 69 15.44 -4.63 38.82
CA LEU A 69 15.99 -4.96 40.12
C LEU A 69 16.26 -3.71 40.97
N GLU A 70 16.63 -2.58 40.37
CA GLU A 70 16.81 -1.30 41.02
C GLU A 70 15.47 -0.75 41.54
N ILE A 71 14.43 -0.75 40.67
CA ILE A 71 13.06 -0.36 41.05
C ILE A 71 12.53 -1.22 42.22
N ALA A 72 12.77 -2.54 42.16
CA ALA A 72 12.37 -3.43 43.27
C ALA A 72 13.06 -3.11 44.59
N LYS A 73 14.34 -2.71 44.55
CA LYS A 73 15.06 -2.26 45.73
C LYS A 73 14.52 -0.92 46.28
N GLU A 74 14.24 0.02 45.41
CA GLU A 74 13.70 1.35 45.79
C GLU A 74 12.28 1.23 46.38
N SER A 75 11.48 0.27 45.90
CA SER A 75 10.13 -0.02 46.43
C SER A 75 10.16 -0.74 47.80
N GLY A 76 11.35 -1.03 48.36
CA GLY A 76 11.50 -1.66 49.66
C GLY A 76 11.37 -3.17 49.66
N GLU A 77 11.28 -3.81 48.48
CA GLU A 77 11.27 -5.26 48.35
C GLU A 77 12.67 -5.84 48.50
N ARG A 78 12.89 -6.66 49.53
CA ARG A 78 14.14 -7.41 49.73
C ARG A 78 14.16 -8.61 48.78
N LEU A 79 14.93 -8.47 47.69
CA LEU A 79 15.28 -9.62 46.87
C LEU A 79 16.18 -10.57 47.67
N LYS A 80 15.88 -11.89 47.62
CA LYS A 80 16.74 -12.92 48.23
C LYS A 80 18.14 -12.84 47.60
N ASP A 81 19.17 -12.99 48.44
CA ASP A 81 20.56 -13.03 47.96
C ASP A 81 20.75 -14.03 46.84
N GLY A 82 21.39 -13.60 45.77
CA GLY A 82 21.63 -14.38 44.55
C GLY A 82 20.43 -14.51 43.62
N LEU A 83 19.23 -13.92 43.89
CA LEU A 83 18.10 -13.96 42.99
C LEU A 83 18.36 -13.18 41.70
N ALA A 84 18.99 -12.01 41.82
CA ALA A 84 19.40 -11.18 40.67
C ALA A 84 20.34 -11.94 39.73
N GLU A 85 21.36 -12.63 40.28
CA GLU A 85 22.27 -13.47 39.47
C GLU A 85 21.57 -14.67 38.87
N LYS A 86 20.57 -15.27 39.54
CA LYS A 86 19.76 -16.35 38.98
C LYS A 86 18.90 -15.85 37.85
N ILE A 87 18.23 -14.71 37.97
CA ILE A 87 17.41 -14.11 36.93
C ILE A 87 18.27 -13.80 35.71
N LEU A 88 19.47 -13.21 35.90
CA LEU A 88 20.40 -12.93 34.81
C LEU A 88 20.91 -14.21 34.12
N LYS A 89 21.01 -15.33 34.85
CA LYS A 89 21.36 -16.65 34.27
C LYS A 89 20.20 -17.34 33.54
N PHE A 90 18.97 -16.95 33.83
CA PHE A 90 17.80 -17.48 33.13
C PHE A 90 17.44 -16.70 31.84
N LEU A 91 18.13 -15.60 31.57
CA LEU A 91 18.05 -15.02 30.24
C LEU A 91 18.54 -16.07 29.24
N PRO A 92 17.76 -16.33 28.17
CA PRO A 92 18.17 -17.29 27.18
C PRO A 92 19.48 -16.85 26.55
N MET A 93 20.56 -17.35 27.09
CA MET A 93 21.85 -17.34 26.44
C MET A 93 21.76 -18.48 25.43
N SER A 94 21.59 -18.16 24.15
CA SER A 94 21.69 -19.15 23.12
C SER A 94 22.98 -19.94 23.28
N SER A 95 22.86 -21.23 23.53
CA SER A 95 24.01 -22.14 23.60
C SER A 95 24.52 -22.52 22.23
N LYS A 96 23.94 -22.05 21.15
CA LYS A 96 24.34 -22.30 19.76
C LYS A 96 25.13 -21.11 19.23
N LYS A 97 26.38 -21.37 18.85
CA LYS A 97 27.33 -20.40 18.28
C LYS A 97 26.84 -19.63 17.04
N ASP A 98 25.72 -20.05 16.45
CA ASP A 98 25.19 -19.51 15.19
C ASP A 98 23.97 -18.60 15.36
N ASP A 99 23.55 -18.32 16.59
CA ASP A 99 22.37 -17.49 16.86
C ASP A 99 22.79 -16.03 17.06
N ILE A 100 22.93 -15.31 15.94
CA ILE A 100 23.37 -13.89 15.86
C ILE A 100 22.49 -12.96 16.73
N MET A 101 21.27 -13.38 17.09
CA MET A 101 20.35 -12.57 17.88
C MET A 101 20.76 -12.39 19.35
N PHE A 102 21.63 -13.24 19.89
CA PHE A 102 22.01 -13.23 21.32
C PHE A 102 23.50 -12.92 21.58
N GLU A 103 24.31 -12.72 20.57
CA GLU A 103 25.76 -12.48 20.71
C GLU A 103 26.13 -11.31 21.63
N ASN A 104 25.20 -10.37 21.91
CA ASN A 104 25.46 -9.16 22.70
C ASN A 104 24.40 -8.88 23.78
N GLU A 105 23.72 -9.88 24.33
CA GLU A 105 22.63 -9.66 25.30
C GLU A 105 21.55 -8.67 24.79
N LYS A 106 21.35 -8.58 23.49
CA LYS A 106 20.41 -7.67 22.85
C LYS A 106 19.19 -8.44 22.33
N LEU A 107 18.02 -7.98 22.74
CA LEU A 107 16.77 -8.40 22.18
C LEU A 107 16.38 -7.48 21.02
N MET A 108 16.10 -8.04 19.88
CA MET A 108 15.62 -7.32 18.73
C MET A 108 14.09 -7.24 18.78
N ILE A 109 13.58 -6.04 19.04
CA ILE A 109 12.13 -5.80 19.06
C ILE A 109 11.71 -5.16 17.73
N HIS A 110 10.87 -5.86 17.00
CA HIS A 110 10.20 -5.33 15.83
C HIS A 110 8.85 -4.75 16.24
N LYS A 111 8.57 -3.51 15.85
CA LYS A 111 7.22 -2.98 15.96
C LYS A 111 6.39 -3.52 14.79
N ASP A 112 5.34 -4.28 15.07
CA ASP A 112 4.46 -4.83 14.03
C ASP A 112 3.72 -3.74 13.26
N MET A 113 3.46 -2.62 13.94
CA MET A 113 2.74 -1.49 13.37
C MET A 113 3.70 -0.46 12.79
N PRO A 114 3.38 0.10 11.62
CA PRO A 114 4.24 1.10 10.99
C PRO A 114 4.20 2.44 11.72
N VAL A 115 5.27 3.21 11.53
CA VAL A 115 5.34 4.63 11.88
C VAL A 115 5.33 5.42 10.57
N PHE A 116 4.50 6.44 10.49
CA PHE A 116 4.40 7.31 9.32
C PHE A 116 3.77 8.66 9.67
N ASP A 117 4.15 9.68 8.91
CA ASP A 117 3.42 10.94 8.81
C ASP A 117 2.53 10.86 7.56
N GLY A 118 1.21 10.93 7.77
CA GLY A 118 0.26 10.75 6.66
C GLY A 118 0.33 11.85 5.60
N GLN A 119 0.69 13.09 5.97
CA GLN A 119 0.83 14.19 5.02
C GLN A 119 2.13 14.04 4.21
N PHE A 120 3.22 13.76 4.87
CA PHE A 120 4.51 13.52 4.23
C PHE A 120 4.44 12.30 3.31
N SER A 121 3.87 11.19 3.75
CA SER A 121 3.70 9.98 2.94
C SER A 121 2.84 10.24 1.69
N ASN A 122 1.78 11.03 1.81
CA ASN A 122 0.95 11.41 0.66
C ASN A 122 1.73 12.28 -0.35
N ARG A 123 2.58 13.20 0.11
CA ARG A 123 3.45 13.99 -0.78
C ARG A 123 4.46 13.11 -1.50
N CYS A 124 5.13 12.20 -0.77
CA CYS A 124 6.06 11.24 -1.38
C CYS A 124 5.38 10.38 -2.44
N TYR A 125 4.16 9.93 -2.18
CA TYR A 125 3.36 9.16 -3.14
C TYR A 125 3.08 9.99 -4.41
N SER A 126 2.48 11.16 -4.24
CA SER A 126 2.09 12.03 -5.36
C SER A 126 3.29 12.41 -6.23
N GLU A 127 4.37 12.86 -5.61
CA GLU A 127 5.59 13.28 -6.30
C GLU A 127 6.26 12.11 -7.03
N SER A 128 6.36 10.94 -6.39
CA SER A 128 6.95 9.76 -7.01
C SER A 128 6.14 9.28 -8.21
N VAL A 129 4.81 9.23 -8.11
CA VAL A 129 3.95 8.78 -9.21
C VAL A 129 3.98 9.79 -10.36
N LYS A 130 3.92 11.11 -10.07
CA LYS A 130 4.07 12.15 -11.08
C LYS A 130 5.40 12.01 -11.82
N THR A 131 6.51 11.88 -11.09
CA THR A 131 7.85 11.77 -11.70
C THR A 131 7.98 10.48 -12.53
N ALA A 132 7.44 9.36 -12.04
CA ALA A 132 7.40 8.13 -12.82
C ALA A 132 6.52 8.25 -14.08
N PHE A 133 5.41 9.00 -14.01
CA PHE A 133 4.57 9.28 -15.18
C PHE A 133 5.34 10.11 -16.23
N ILE A 134 6.06 11.14 -15.81
CA ILE A 134 6.90 11.97 -16.70
C ILE A 134 7.96 11.11 -17.41
N ASP A 135 8.63 10.23 -16.67
CA ASP A 135 9.64 9.32 -17.24
C ASP A 135 8.98 8.33 -18.22
N PHE A 136 7.80 7.76 -17.86
CA PHE A 136 7.03 6.89 -18.77
C PHE A 136 6.66 7.62 -20.06
N ARG A 137 6.07 8.82 -19.95
CA ARG A 137 5.67 9.64 -21.11
C ARG A 137 6.86 9.93 -22.02
N SER A 138 8.02 10.30 -21.45
CA SER A 138 9.24 10.57 -22.21
C SER A 138 9.76 9.32 -22.96
N LYS A 139 9.66 8.14 -22.33
CA LYS A 139 10.03 6.87 -22.96
C LYS A 139 9.03 6.45 -24.04
N ALA A 140 7.72 6.63 -23.81
CA ALA A 140 6.69 6.35 -24.79
C ALA A 140 6.81 7.22 -26.05
N ILE A 141 7.20 8.49 -25.91
CA ILE A 141 7.51 9.39 -27.04
C ILE A 141 8.70 8.83 -27.84
N ARG A 142 9.81 8.52 -27.16
CA ARG A 142 11.02 8.00 -27.83
C ARG A 142 10.79 6.69 -28.58
N ASP A 143 9.90 5.86 -28.06
CA ASP A 143 9.52 4.56 -28.66
C ASP A 143 8.43 4.70 -29.74
N GLY A 144 7.96 5.92 -30.02
CA GLY A 144 6.91 6.18 -31.01
C GLY A 144 5.51 5.69 -30.64
N ARG A 145 5.28 5.34 -29.37
CA ARG A 145 3.95 4.89 -28.87
C ARG A 145 3.03 6.04 -28.51
N TYR A 146 3.60 7.24 -28.34
CA TYR A 146 2.87 8.45 -28.03
C TYR A 146 3.46 9.61 -28.82
N ASN A 147 2.60 10.38 -29.49
CA ASN A 147 2.99 11.59 -30.20
C ASN A 147 2.29 12.83 -29.61
N PRO A 148 3.01 13.68 -28.86
CA PRO A 148 2.42 14.88 -28.26
C PRO A 148 2.02 15.95 -29.29
N GLU A 149 2.54 15.89 -30.53
CA GLU A 149 2.23 16.88 -31.59
C GLU A 149 0.77 16.81 -32.06
N ASN A 150 0.08 15.69 -31.81
CA ASN A 150 -1.31 15.49 -32.18
C ASN A 150 -2.30 15.89 -31.07
N ASP A 151 -1.92 16.74 -30.11
CA ASP A 151 -2.72 17.17 -28.95
C ASP A 151 -3.32 16.00 -28.14
N GLN A 152 -2.59 14.87 -28.15
CA GLN A 152 -3.05 13.67 -27.46
C GLN A 152 -2.71 13.76 -25.97
N ILE A 153 -3.72 13.56 -25.14
CA ILE A 153 -3.58 13.40 -23.71
C ILE A 153 -3.30 11.91 -23.43
N LEU A 154 -2.11 11.59 -22.90
CA LEU A 154 -1.69 10.21 -22.71
C LEU A 154 -2.62 9.43 -21.78
N THR A 155 -3.08 10.03 -20.70
CA THR A 155 -4.00 9.39 -19.75
C THR A 155 -5.40 9.12 -20.34
N GLU A 156 -5.77 9.77 -21.44
CA GLU A 156 -7.03 9.50 -22.15
C GLU A 156 -6.95 8.29 -23.06
N GLN A 157 -5.77 7.85 -23.43
CA GLN A 157 -5.57 6.58 -24.15
C GLN A 157 -5.82 5.36 -23.27
N TRP A 158 -5.82 5.55 -21.94
CA TRP A 158 -6.09 4.48 -20.98
C TRP A 158 -7.59 4.43 -20.65
N LEU A 159 -8.24 3.33 -20.97
CA LEU A 159 -9.65 3.14 -20.63
C LEU A 159 -9.85 3.16 -19.09
N ARG A 160 -8.90 2.60 -18.35
CA ARG A 160 -8.87 2.62 -16.89
C ARG A 160 -7.47 2.90 -16.37
N ILE A 161 -7.39 3.38 -15.13
CA ILE A 161 -6.14 3.65 -14.43
C ILE A 161 -6.13 2.85 -13.13
N ILE A 162 -5.24 1.88 -13.07
CA ILE A 162 -5.04 0.99 -11.94
C ILE A 162 -4.00 1.61 -11.02
N VAL A 163 -4.37 1.90 -9.78
CA VAL A 163 -3.53 2.62 -8.84
C VAL A 163 -3.24 1.76 -7.62
N HIS A 164 -2.03 1.82 -7.10
CA HIS A 164 -1.75 1.29 -5.77
C HIS A 164 -2.58 2.05 -4.72
N LEU A 165 -3.36 1.34 -3.91
CA LEU A 165 -4.33 1.93 -2.99
C LEU A 165 -4.04 1.53 -1.54
N PRO A 166 -3.27 2.34 -0.79
CA PRO A 166 -3.15 2.20 0.67
C PRO A 166 -4.49 2.41 1.38
N TYR A 167 -5.39 3.19 0.78
CA TYR A 167 -6.79 3.32 1.11
C TYR A 167 -7.59 3.71 -0.15
N ALA A 168 -8.89 3.47 -0.13
CA ALA A 168 -9.73 3.54 -1.34
C ALA A 168 -9.60 4.84 -2.14
N PHE A 169 -9.62 5.99 -1.46
CA PHE A 169 -9.62 7.31 -2.13
C PHE A 169 -8.23 7.82 -2.53
N GLN A 170 -7.17 7.07 -2.28
CA GLN A 170 -5.80 7.50 -2.58
C GLN A 170 -5.61 7.85 -4.06
N GLY A 171 -6.15 7.05 -4.96
CA GLY A 171 -6.06 7.30 -6.40
C GLY A 171 -6.60 8.68 -6.78
N LYS A 172 -7.84 8.98 -6.43
CA LYS A 172 -8.46 10.30 -6.70
C LYS A 172 -7.70 11.45 -6.05
N ARG A 173 -7.20 11.25 -4.83
CA ARG A 173 -6.50 12.30 -4.07
C ARG A 173 -5.14 12.66 -4.67
N MET A 174 -4.43 11.69 -5.21
CA MET A 174 -3.03 11.86 -5.67
C MET A 174 -2.89 12.08 -7.18
N PHE A 175 -3.93 11.78 -7.95
CA PHE A 175 -3.89 11.85 -9.40
C PHE A 175 -3.97 13.27 -10.01
N PRO A 176 -4.45 14.33 -9.31
CA PRO A 176 -4.48 15.70 -9.86
C PRO A 176 -3.12 16.19 -10.39
N ASP A 177 -1.98 15.77 -9.81
CA ASP A 177 -0.67 16.14 -10.29
C ASP A 177 -0.33 15.52 -11.65
N VAL A 178 -0.71 14.26 -11.86
CA VAL A 178 -0.55 13.58 -13.16
C VAL A 178 -1.51 14.20 -14.18
N PHE A 179 -2.77 14.41 -13.79
CA PHE A 179 -3.80 15.03 -14.62
C PHE A 179 -3.37 16.42 -15.12
N ARG A 180 -2.87 17.28 -14.20
CA ARG A 180 -2.32 18.59 -14.52
C ARG A 180 -1.14 18.49 -15.48
N HIS A 181 -0.15 17.65 -15.18
CA HIS A 181 1.05 17.52 -15.98
C HIS A 181 0.74 17.07 -17.42
N ASP A 182 -0.23 16.21 -17.60
CA ASP A 182 -0.61 15.68 -18.90
C ASP A 182 -1.41 16.69 -19.76
N ARG A 183 -2.00 17.74 -19.15
CA ARG A 183 -2.90 18.70 -19.79
C ARG A 183 -2.39 20.15 -19.82
N ARG A 184 -1.47 20.52 -18.93
CA ARG A 184 -1.08 21.94 -18.67
C ARG A 184 -0.61 22.74 -19.88
N ASN A 185 -0.21 22.11 -20.98
CA ASN A 185 0.23 22.76 -22.20
C ASN A 185 -0.79 22.62 -23.36
N LEU A 186 -2.01 22.23 -23.05
CA LEU A 186 -3.07 21.99 -24.03
C LEU A 186 -4.23 22.98 -23.81
N PRO A 187 -5.01 23.31 -24.86
CA PRO A 187 -6.12 24.27 -24.76
C PRO A 187 -7.14 23.93 -23.67
N VAL A 188 -7.34 22.64 -23.37
CA VAL A 188 -8.24 22.20 -22.27
C VAL A 188 -7.80 22.73 -20.90
N TRP A 189 -6.51 23.06 -20.73
CA TRP A 189 -6.03 23.62 -19.46
C TRP A 189 -6.42 25.07 -19.26
N ASP A 190 -6.67 25.82 -20.32
CA ASP A 190 -7.12 27.22 -20.25
C ASP A 190 -8.48 27.31 -19.54
N SER A 191 -9.43 26.46 -19.87
CA SER A 191 -10.73 26.42 -19.20
C SER A 191 -10.62 26.08 -17.72
N ILE A 192 -9.72 25.16 -17.35
CA ILE A 192 -9.46 24.82 -15.95
C ILE A 192 -8.85 26.01 -15.20
N THR A 193 -7.89 26.71 -15.81
CA THR A 193 -7.26 27.89 -15.18
C THR A 193 -8.22 29.08 -15.09
N GLU A 194 -9.16 29.22 -16.01
CA GLU A 194 -10.25 30.21 -15.89
C GLU A 194 -11.17 29.93 -14.68
N GLU A 195 -11.43 28.66 -14.38
CA GLU A 195 -12.28 28.25 -13.23
C GLU A 195 -11.56 28.42 -11.89
N ILE A 196 -10.31 27.91 -11.77
CA ILE A 196 -9.62 27.77 -10.47
C ILE A 196 -8.46 28.74 -10.24
N GLY A 197 -8.16 29.59 -11.23
CA GLY A 197 -7.03 30.51 -11.19
C GLY A 197 -5.73 29.94 -11.75
N PRO A 198 -4.68 30.77 -11.84
CA PRO A 198 -3.40 30.36 -12.40
C PRO A 198 -2.67 29.36 -11.51
N GLU A 199 -1.90 28.50 -12.16
CA GLU A 199 -1.03 27.51 -11.48
C GLU A 199 0.05 28.23 -10.65
N PRO A 200 0.29 27.85 -9.38
CA PRO A 200 1.42 28.36 -8.62
C PRO A 200 2.73 27.86 -9.23
N LEU A 201 3.64 28.79 -9.52
CA LEU A 201 4.95 28.51 -10.09
C LEU A 201 6.02 28.69 -9.02
N PRO A 202 7.03 27.78 -8.91
CA PRO A 202 8.09 27.90 -7.89
C PRO A 202 8.79 29.25 -7.88
N GLU A 203 9.05 29.81 -9.06
CA GLU A 203 9.70 31.12 -9.26
C GLU A 203 8.89 32.30 -8.75
N SER A 204 7.62 32.13 -8.42
CA SER A 204 6.76 33.17 -7.83
C SER A 204 6.95 33.27 -6.31
N PHE A 205 7.76 32.42 -5.71
CA PHE A 205 8.02 32.37 -4.28
C PHE A 205 9.51 32.66 -3.99
N PRO A 206 9.85 33.21 -2.80
CA PRO A 206 11.24 33.44 -2.43
C PRO A 206 12.07 32.15 -2.46
N ASP A 207 13.33 32.24 -2.89
CA ASP A 207 14.29 31.11 -2.83
C ASP A 207 14.85 30.96 -1.42
N THR A 208 13.97 30.64 -0.48
CA THR A 208 14.25 30.39 0.95
C THR A 208 13.46 29.16 1.42
N ALA A 209 13.79 28.64 2.60
CA ALA A 209 13.02 27.53 3.18
C ALA A 209 11.54 27.90 3.41
N GLU A 210 11.27 29.13 3.88
CA GLU A 210 9.92 29.65 4.06
C GLU A 210 9.17 29.78 2.73
N GLY A 211 9.84 30.28 1.67
CA GLY A 211 9.26 30.39 0.34
C GLY A 211 8.94 29.04 -0.29
N LEU A 212 9.80 28.03 -0.04
CA LEU A 212 9.51 26.66 -0.45
C LEU A 212 8.28 26.10 0.28
N ASP A 213 8.17 26.32 1.59
CA ASP A 213 6.99 25.91 2.36
C ASP A 213 5.70 26.62 1.89
N GLU A 214 5.79 27.90 1.50
CA GLU A 214 4.67 28.66 0.93
C GLU A 214 4.26 28.10 -0.42
N PHE A 215 5.22 27.81 -1.29
CA PHE A 215 4.96 27.16 -2.58
C PHE A 215 4.28 25.77 -2.39
N GLU A 216 4.81 24.95 -1.49
CA GLU A 216 4.21 23.62 -1.21
C GLU A 216 2.77 23.74 -0.75
N ARG A 217 2.46 24.68 0.16
CA ARG A 217 1.07 24.93 0.61
C ARG A 217 0.18 25.43 -0.53
N ALA A 218 0.66 26.34 -1.36
CA ALA A 218 -0.08 26.83 -2.52
C ALA A 218 -0.33 25.73 -3.54
N ASN A 219 0.66 24.88 -3.79
CA ASN A 219 0.55 23.74 -4.69
C ASN A 219 -0.42 22.66 -4.16
N ASP A 220 -0.39 22.38 -2.85
CA ASP A 220 -1.34 21.47 -2.20
C ASP A 220 -2.78 22.01 -2.28
N TYR A 221 -2.95 23.32 -2.13
CA TYR A 221 -4.26 23.97 -2.29
C TYR A 221 -4.75 23.89 -3.74
N TYR A 222 -3.88 24.19 -4.70
CA TYR A 222 -4.19 24.12 -6.13
C TYR A 222 -4.58 22.71 -6.57
N ARG A 223 -3.88 21.68 -6.07
CA ARG A 223 -4.23 20.27 -6.28
C ARG A 223 -5.67 19.96 -5.81
N ARG A 224 -6.08 20.52 -4.66
CA ARG A 224 -7.46 20.38 -4.16
C ARG A 224 -8.48 21.11 -5.02
N LEU A 225 -8.12 22.24 -5.63
CA LEU A 225 -8.98 22.92 -6.58
C LEU A 225 -9.18 22.09 -7.85
N ILE A 226 -8.09 21.58 -8.45
CA ILE A 226 -8.18 20.66 -9.60
C ILE A 226 -9.13 19.50 -9.29
N SER A 227 -9.01 18.87 -8.12
CA SER A 227 -9.85 17.74 -7.75
C SER A 227 -11.36 18.07 -7.63
N LYS A 228 -11.72 19.34 -7.64
CA LYS A 228 -13.12 19.83 -7.59
C LYS A 228 -13.68 20.26 -8.94
N THR A 229 -12.83 20.46 -9.97
CA THR A 229 -13.28 20.80 -11.31
C THR A 229 -14.13 19.67 -11.89
N GLU A 230 -15.05 20.03 -12.76
CA GLU A 230 -15.92 19.05 -13.40
C GLU A 230 -15.14 18.10 -14.31
N GLU A 231 -14.13 18.61 -15.02
CA GLU A 231 -13.25 17.83 -15.89
C GLU A 231 -12.53 16.73 -15.11
N PHE A 232 -11.95 17.06 -13.93
CA PHE A 232 -11.27 16.06 -13.13
C PHE A 232 -12.25 15.04 -12.52
N LYS A 233 -13.44 15.47 -12.09
CA LYS A 233 -14.45 14.55 -11.55
C LYS A 233 -14.89 13.53 -12.59
N GLN A 234 -15.22 13.98 -13.81
CA GLN A 234 -15.59 13.11 -14.92
C GLN A 234 -14.45 12.16 -15.29
N PHE A 235 -13.23 12.67 -15.37
CA PHE A 235 -12.04 11.87 -15.61
C PHE A 235 -11.88 10.78 -14.54
N ALA A 236 -11.98 11.14 -13.26
CA ALA A 236 -11.82 10.22 -12.15
C ALA A 236 -12.94 9.16 -12.10
N GLU A 237 -14.19 9.55 -12.34
CA GLU A 237 -15.34 8.66 -12.41
C GLU A 237 -15.16 7.61 -13.53
N GLN A 238 -14.79 8.06 -14.71
CA GLN A 238 -14.65 7.20 -15.87
C GLN A 238 -13.43 6.27 -15.77
N ARG A 239 -12.31 6.71 -15.17
CA ARG A 239 -11.04 6.00 -15.29
C ARG A 239 -10.50 5.42 -13.98
N ILE A 240 -10.85 5.98 -12.82
CA ILE A 240 -10.25 5.61 -11.54
C ILE A 240 -11.23 4.89 -10.61
N GLU A 241 -12.51 5.26 -10.58
CA GLU A 241 -13.43 4.81 -9.49
C GLU A 241 -13.59 3.31 -9.39
N LYS A 242 -13.69 2.60 -10.51
CA LYS A 242 -13.82 1.14 -10.50
C LYS A 242 -12.63 0.43 -9.83
N THR A 243 -11.45 1.04 -9.90
CA THR A 243 -10.23 0.48 -9.27
C THR A 243 -10.32 0.52 -7.73
N GLN A 244 -11.10 1.46 -7.18
CA GLN A 244 -11.21 1.70 -5.73
C GLN A 244 -12.26 0.82 -5.05
N ARG A 245 -13.18 0.22 -5.81
CA ARG A 245 -14.35 -0.48 -5.27
C ARG A 245 -13.97 -1.62 -4.31
N ALA A 246 -13.11 -2.54 -4.70
CA ALA A 246 -12.69 -3.63 -3.81
C ALA A 246 -11.82 -3.12 -2.65
N SER A 247 -10.94 -2.16 -2.88
CA SER A 247 -10.11 -1.56 -1.83
C SER A 247 -10.94 -0.88 -0.75
N SER A 248 -12.09 -0.27 -1.10
CA SER A 248 -13.04 0.30 -0.12
C SER A 248 -13.68 -0.75 0.79
N LEU A 249 -13.71 -2.00 0.36
CA LEU A 249 -14.29 -3.11 1.10
C LEU A 249 -13.27 -3.95 1.89
N ILE A 250 -11.99 -3.93 1.47
CA ILE A 250 -10.94 -4.76 2.06
C ILE A 250 -9.93 -3.93 2.87
N GLY A 251 -9.61 -2.73 2.41
CA GLY A 251 -8.53 -1.90 2.94
C GLY A 251 -7.17 -2.21 2.30
N ASN A 252 -6.09 -1.83 2.99
CA ASN A 252 -4.72 -1.93 2.50
C ASN A 252 -4.23 -3.38 2.46
N GLN A 253 -3.61 -3.75 1.37
CA GLN A 253 -2.92 -5.04 1.21
C GLN A 253 -1.46 -4.85 0.79
N TYR A 254 -0.86 -3.70 1.14
CA TYR A 254 0.51 -3.34 0.76
C TYR A 254 0.81 -3.67 -0.71
N THR A 255 1.77 -4.56 -0.97
CA THR A 255 2.17 -4.96 -2.33
C THR A 255 1.00 -5.51 -3.16
N GLY A 256 0.03 -6.17 -2.53
CA GLY A 256 -1.16 -6.73 -3.18
C GLY A 256 -2.16 -5.70 -3.67
N SER A 257 -2.14 -4.47 -3.14
CA SER A 257 -3.18 -3.47 -3.38
C SER A 257 -3.37 -3.11 -4.86
N ILE A 258 -2.30 -3.05 -5.66
CA ILE A 258 -2.42 -2.75 -7.11
C ILE A 258 -3.08 -3.91 -7.87
N PHE A 259 -2.83 -5.15 -7.48
CA PHE A 259 -3.45 -6.32 -8.12
C PHE A 259 -4.91 -6.48 -7.71
N LEU A 260 -5.24 -6.13 -6.45
CA LEU A 260 -6.63 -6.02 -6.03
C LEU A 260 -7.37 -4.94 -6.83
N ALA A 261 -6.73 -3.79 -7.07
CA ALA A 261 -7.28 -2.72 -7.91
C ALA A 261 -7.50 -3.17 -9.36
N LEU A 262 -6.57 -3.96 -9.91
CA LEU A 262 -6.72 -4.58 -11.23
C LEU A 262 -7.91 -5.55 -11.26
N MET A 263 -8.01 -6.47 -10.31
CA MET A 263 -9.14 -7.40 -10.22
C MET A 263 -10.47 -6.66 -10.05
N SER A 264 -10.51 -5.65 -9.17
CA SER A 264 -11.68 -4.79 -8.96
C SER A 264 -12.17 -4.14 -10.25
N THR A 265 -11.24 -3.64 -11.05
CA THR A 265 -11.54 -3.00 -12.33
C THR A 265 -12.08 -4.01 -13.34
N MET A 266 -11.36 -5.10 -13.54
CA MET A 266 -11.72 -6.11 -14.53
C MET A 266 -13.06 -6.77 -14.24
N GLU A 267 -13.33 -7.11 -12.98
CA GLU A 267 -14.61 -7.70 -12.59
C GLU A 267 -15.75 -6.68 -12.64
N SER A 268 -15.51 -5.41 -12.24
CA SER A 268 -16.54 -4.37 -12.38
C SER A 268 -16.93 -4.14 -13.83
N ASP A 269 -15.95 -4.03 -14.73
CA ASP A 269 -16.22 -3.83 -16.15
C ASP A 269 -16.86 -5.06 -16.81
N TYR A 270 -16.50 -6.27 -16.36
CA TYR A 270 -17.17 -7.50 -16.78
C TYR A 270 -18.65 -7.51 -16.38
N LEU A 271 -18.96 -7.19 -15.14
CA LEU A 271 -20.34 -7.15 -14.61
C LEU A 271 -21.19 -6.05 -15.27
N ASP A 272 -20.58 -4.91 -15.57
CA ASP A 272 -21.26 -3.78 -16.22
C ASP A 272 -21.39 -3.95 -17.75
N GLY A 273 -20.79 -5.02 -18.33
CA GLY A 273 -20.80 -5.27 -19.77
C GLY A 273 -19.91 -4.32 -20.58
N THR A 274 -18.99 -3.59 -19.94
CA THR A 274 -18.03 -2.73 -20.63
C THR A 274 -17.03 -3.58 -21.43
N GLU A 275 -16.82 -3.28 -22.71
CA GLU A 275 -15.79 -3.98 -23.50
C GLU A 275 -14.40 -3.40 -23.18
N MET A 276 -13.48 -4.27 -22.79
CA MET A 276 -12.11 -3.87 -22.47
C MET A 276 -11.07 -4.49 -23.42
N GLY A 277 -11.43 -5.55 -24.15
CA GLY A 277 -10.50 -6.24 -25.07
C GLY A 277 -9.86 -5.29 -26.08
N GLY A 278 -8.55 -5.33 -26.23
CA GLY A 278 -7.78 -4.45 -27.10
C GLY A 278 -7.57 -3.02 -26.57
N HIS A 279 -8.20 -2.64 -25.43
CA HIS A 279 -7.99 -1.33 -24.83
C HIS A 279 -6.76 -1.34 -23.90
N LYS A 280 -6.14 -0.17 -23.76
CA LYS A 280 -5.05 0.05 -22.82
C LYS A 280 -5.56 0.43 -21.44
N VAL A 281 -4.84 0.00 -20.43
CA VAL A 281 -4.99 0.43 -19.05
C VAL A 281 -3.65 0.95 -18.52
N GLY A 282 -3.68 2.07 -17.78
CA GLY A 282 -2.51 2.60 -17.10
C GLY A 282 -2.36 1.97 -15.72
N LEU A 283 -1.13 1.67 -15.30
CA LEU A 283 -0.83 1.12 -13.98
C LEU A 283 0.17 2.03 -13.25
N CYS A 284 -0.21 2.46 -12.04
CA CYS A 284 0.58 3.33 -11.18
C CYS A 284 0.89 2.61 -9.88
N GLY A 285 2.04 1.97 -9.80
CA GLY A 285 2.55 1.28 -8.61
C GLY A 285 3.35 2.23 -7.72
N TYR A 286 3.20 2.08 -6.41
CA TYR A 286 3.97 2.82 -5.41
C TYR A 286 4.37 1.90 -4.25
N GLY A 287 5.54 2.13 -3.70
CA GLY A 287 6.04 1.53 -2.47
C GLY A 287 6.85 2.55 -1.68
N SER A 288 6.60 2.61 -0.37
CA SER A 288 7.32 3.50 0.54
C SER A 288 8.82 3.22 0.55
N GLY A 289 9.60 4.29 0.84
CA GLY A 289 11.06 4.23 0.82
C GLY A 289 11.78 5.18 -0.13
N ALA A 290 11.23 5.73 -1.22
CA ALA A 290 9.99 5.55 -1.93
C ALA A 290 10.30 5.17 -3.38
N LYS A 291 9.48 4.35 -3.99
CA LYS A 291 9.63 3.97 -5.40
C LYS A 291 8.28 3.92 -6.10
N ALA A 292 8.15 4.57 -7.25
CA ALA A 292 6.99 4.46 -8.12
C ALA A 292 7.36 3.87 -9.48
N LYS A 293 6.39 3.18 -10.07
CA LYS A 293 6.44 2.73 -11.46
C LYS A 293 5.14 3.07 -12.16
N VAL A 294 5.24 3.65 -13.34
CA VAL A 294 4.10 3.88 -14.23
C VAL A 294 4.34 3.14 -15.54
N PHE A 295 3.36 2.41 -15.98
CA PHE A 295 3.40 1.65 -17.22
C PHE A 295 1.98 1.42 -17.73
N GLU A 296 1.84 0.89 -18.94
CA GLU A 296 0.56 0.53 -19.49
C GLU A 296 0.50 -0.97 -19.77
N GLY A 297 -0.71 -1.50 -19.92
CA GLY A 297 -0.96 -2.84 -20.39
C GLY A 297 -2.13 -2.86 -21.35
N GLU A 298 -2.11 -3.78 -22.31
CA GLU A 298 -3.21 -4.02 -23.25
C GLU A 298 -4.05 -5.21 -22.80
N VAL A 299 -5.34 -4.99 -22.64
CA VAL A 299 -6.29 -6.02 -22.24
C VAL A 299 -6.49 -7.00 -23.37
N GLN A 300 -6.32 -8.30 -23.10
CA GLN A 300 -6.35 -9.35 -24.09
C GLN A 300 -7.78 -9.82 -24.38
N ALA A 301 -7.97 -10.50 -25.52
CA ALA A 301 -9.29 -10.93 -25.98
C ALA A 301 -10.03 -11.86 -24.99
N GLU A 302 -9.28 -12.70 -24.26
CA GLU A 302 -9.83 -13.67 -23.31
C GLU A 302 -10.09 -13.06 -21.91
N TRP A 303 -9.96 -11.76 -21.75
CA TRP A 303 -10.11 -11.10 -20.44
C TRP A 303 -11.44 -11.42 -19.74
N LYS A 304 -12.55 -11.57 -20.50
CA LYS A 304 -13.86 -11.91 -19.93
C LYS A 304 -13.87 -13.29 -19.28
N GLU A 305 -13.23 -14.28 -19.94
CA GLU A 305 -13.14 -15.63 -19.37
C GLU A 305 -12.32 -15.64 -18.08
N VAL A 306 -11.27 -14.83 -18.01
CA VAL A 306 -10.45 -14.70 -16.80
C VAL A 306 -11.21 -13.96 -15.72
N SER A 307 -11.83 -12.81 -16.05
CA SER A 307 -12.51 -11.95 -15.08
C SER A 307 -13.76 -12.58 -14.47
N SER A 308 -14.50 -13.40 -15.26
CA SER A 308 -15.67 -14.13 -14.78
C SER A 308 -15.37 -15.16 -13.66
N ARG A 309 -14.09 -15.52 -13.49
CA ARG A 309 -13.64 -16.50 -12.48
C ARG A 309 -13.11 -15.84 -11.21
N PHE A 310 -13.06 -14.52 -11.11
CA PHE A 310 -12.55 -13.84 -9.93
C PHE A 310 -13.48 -14.01 -8.74
N GLU A 311 -14.79 -13.86 -8.95
CA GLU A 311 -15.81 -13.94 -7.90
C GLU A 311 -15.48 -13.03 -6.70
N LEU A 312 -14.75 -11.93 -6.96
CA LEU A 312 -14.21 -11.05 -5.93
C LEU A 312 -15.32 -10.40 -5.12
N PHE A 313 -16.31 -9.81 -5.83
CA PHE A 313 -17.39 -9.11 -5.15
C PHE A 313 -18.38 -10.04 -4.48
N ASP A 314 -18.61 -11.24 -5.01
CA ASP A 314 -19.45 -12.27 -4.38
C ASP A 314 -18.79 -12.77 -3.08
N ARG A 315 -17.50 -13.04 -3.11
CA ARG A 315 -16.72 -13.39 -1.90
C ARG A 315 -16.73 -12.27 -0.86
N LEU A 316 -16.58 -11.01 -1.29
CA LEU A 316 -16.65 -9.86 -0.40
C LEU A 316 -18.03 -9.67 0.21
N SER A 317 -19.11 -9.94 -0.53
CA SER A 317 -20.48 -9.84 -0.05
C SER A 317 -20.84 -10.94 0.95
N SER A 318 -20.20 -12.11 0.86
CA SER A 318 -20.42 -13.24 1.76
C SER A 318 -19.74 -13.11 3.15
N ARG A 319 -18.97 -12.03 3.38
CA ARG A 319 -18.30 -11.80 4.67
C ARG A 319 -19.29 -11.63 5.81
N LYS A 320 -18.96 -12.22 6.95
CA LYS A 320 -19.77 -12.09 8.16
C LYS A 320 -19.43 -10.78 8.89
N PRO A 321 -20.39 -9.89 9.12
CA PRO A 321 -20.17 -8.70 9.95
C PRO A 321 -19.89 -9.10 11.39
N ILE A 322 -19.00 -8.34 12.03
CA ILE A 322 -18.66 -8.52 13.46
C ILE A 322 -18.89 -7.19 14.19
N ASP A 323 -19.16 -7.28 15.49
CA ASP A 323 -19.24 -6.10 16.34
C ASP A 323 -17.86 -5.58 16.78
N LYS A 324 -17.85 -4.41 17.40
CA LYS A 324 -16.63 -3.76 17.87
C LYS A 324 -15.89 -4.61 18.90
N THR A 325 -16.57 -5.30 19.78
CA THR A 325 -15.96 -6.09 20.85
C THR A 325 -15.20 -7.29 20.28
N ILE A 326 -15.80 -7.97 19.30
CA ILE A 326 -15.16 -9.06 18.55
C ILE A 326 -13.95 -8.51 17.79
N TYR A 327 -14.12 -7.40 17.08
CA TYR A 327 -13.04 -6.77 16.33
C TYR A 327 -11.83 -6.43 17.23
N GLU A 328 -12.06 -5.72 18.35
CA GLU A 328 -10.99 -5.35 19.26
C GLU A 328 -10.30 -6.57 19.90
N SER A 329 -11.06 -7.61 20.24
CA SER A 329 -10.51 -8.83 20.83
C SER A 329 -9.61 -9.60 19.84
N LEU A 330 -10.00 -9.67 18.57
CA LEU A 330 -9.17 -10.22 17.48
C LEU A 330 -7.92 -9.34 17.24
N HIS A 331 -8.11 -8.03 17.22
CA HIS A 331 -7.02 -7.07 16.99
C HIS A 331 -5.95 -7.16 18.08
N ARG A 332 -6.36 -7.29 19.35
CA ARG A 332 -5.45 -7.44 20.51
C ARG A 332 -4.90 -8.87 20.67
N GLY A 333 -5.38 -9.82 19.88
CA GLY A 333 -4.99 -11.24 19.99
C GLY A 333 -5.50 -11.94 21.25
N SER A 334 -6.47 -11.35 21.97
CA SER A 334 -7.13 -11.98 23.12
C SER A 334 -8.13 -13.05 22.69
N ARG A 335 -8.69 -12.91 21.48
CA ARG A 335 -9.45 -13.95 20.80
C ARG A 335 -8.59 -14.53 19.68
N LYS A 336 -8.43 -15.84 19.67
CA LYS A 336 -7.63 -16.58 18.67
C LYS A 336 -8.50 -17.38 17.71
N GLU A 337 -9.72 -17.67 18.07
CA GLU A 337 -10.66 -18.46 17.28
C GLU A 337 -11.27 -17.63 16.16
N SER A 338 -11.41 -18.22 14.98
CA SER A 338 -12.11 -17.65 13.84
C SER A 338 -13.56 -17.32 14.18
N VAL A 339 -14.08 -16.24 13.60
CA VAL A 339 -15.52 -15.89 13.73
C VAL A 339 -16.38 -16.85 12.92
N VAL A 340 -15.89 -17.25 11.75
CA VAL A 340 -16.47 -18.29 10.92
C VAL A 340 -15.51 -19.48 10.96
N PRO A 341 -15.95 -20.67 11.38
CA PRO A 341 -15.11 -21.85 11.31
C PRO A 341 -14.64 -22.09 9.86
N PRO A 342 -13.37 -22.44 9.65
CA PRO A 342 -12.87 -22.76 8.32
C PRO A 342 -13.58 -23.99 7.77
N SER A 343 -13.93 -23.99 6.49
CA SER A 343 -14.53 -25.12 5.78
C SER A 343 -14.20 -25.01 4.28
N GLY A 344 -13.76 -26.11 3.69
CA GLY A 344 -13.35 -26.13 2.29
C GLY A 344 -12.08 -25.33 1.99
N GLU A 345 -11.20 -25.17 2.99
CA GLU A 345 -9.99 -24.35 2.86
C GLU A 345 -8.81 -24.88 3.70
N PHE A 346 -7.60 -24.42 3.41
CA PHE A 346 -6.45 -24.61 4.29
C PHE A 346 -6.53 -23.64 5.47
N ALA A 347 -6.50 -24.16 6.68
CA ALA A 347 -6.50 -23.37 7.91
C ALA A 347 -5.28 -23.69 8.79
N LEU A 348 -4.90 -22.71 9.62
CA LEU A 348 -3.90 -22.89 10.66
C LEU A 348 -4.46 -23.80 11.75
N VAL A 349 -3.89 -25.01 11.89
CA VAL A 349 -4.37 -26.02 12.87
C VAL A 349 -3.48 -26.10 14.10
N GLY A 350 -2.32 -25.45 14.10
CA GLY A 350 -1.43 -25.42 15.26
C GLY A 350 -0.19 -24.58 15.06
N ILE A 351 0.38 -24.16 16.17
CA ILE A 351 1.68 -23.48 16.24
C ILE A 351 2.54 -24.30 17.21
N GLY A 352 3.75 -24.63 16.81
CA GLY A 352 4.72 -25.32 17.68
C GLY A 352 4.97 -24.49 18.95
N ALA A 353 4.94 -25.14 20.10
CA ALA A 353 5.03 -24.47 21.40
C ALA A 353 6.43 -24.56 22.04
N GLU A 354 7.23 -25.52 21.64
CA GLU A 354 8.50 -25.81 22.33
C GLU A 354 9.61 -26.32 21.38
N GLY A 355 10.85 -26.09 21.77
CA GLY A 355 12.03 -26.61 21.13
C GLY A 355 12.25 -26.11 19.70
N ASP A 356 12.83 -26.93 18.85
CA ASP A 356 13.16 -26.59 17.45
C ASP A 356 11.91 -26.30 16.58
N LEU A 357 10.73 -26.60 17.08
CA LEU A 357 9.45 -26.37 16.40
C LEU A 357 8.68 -25.17 16.96
N GLU A 358 9.25 -24.43 17.91
CA GLU A 358 8.60 -23.24 18.47
C GLU A 358 8.32 -22.21 17.36
N GLY A 359 7.08 -21.74 17.32
CA GLY A 359 6.62 -20.79 16.29
C GLY A 359 6.31 -21.40 14.92
N GLN A 360 6.59 -22.71 14.69
CA GLN A 360 6.26 -23.36 13.43
C GLN A 360 4.74 -23.42 13.24
N ARG A 361 4.26 -22.85 12.14
CA ARG A 361 2.84 -22.89 11.77
C ARG A 361 2.51 -24.16 10.99
N ARG A 362 1.48 -24.88 11.41
CA ARG A 362 0.97 -26.08 10.73
C ARG A 362 -0.38 -25.78 10.12
N TYR A 363 -0.53 -26.10 8.84
CA TYR A 363 -1.77 -25.91 8.10
C TYR A 363 -2.32 -27.26 7.65
N ALA A 364 -3.65 -27.38 7.63
CA ALA A 364 -4.35 -28.54 7.10
C ALA A 364 -5.57 -28.10 6.32
N TRP A 365 -5.99 -28.94 5.38
CA TRP A 365 -7.28 -28.78 4.71
C TRP A 365 -8.40 -29.15 5.68
N ILE A 366 -9.37 -28.27 5.82
CA ILE A 366 -10.57 -28.48 6.64
C ILE A 366 -11.74 -28.70 5.70
N ASN A 367 -12.42 -29.85 5.85
CA ASN A 367 -13.59 -30.21 5.05
C ASN A 367 -14.84 -29.44 5.48
#